data_261444bf9c46c2330351a7ac71e001da
#
_entry.id   261444bf9c46c2330351a7ac71e001da
#
_cell.length_a   1.000
_cell.length_b   1.000
_cell.length_c   1.000
_cell.angle_alpha   90.00
_cell.angle_beta   90.00
_cell.angle_gamma   90.00
#
_symmetry.space_group_name_H-M   'P 1'
#
loop_
_entity.id
_entity.type
_entity.pdbx_description
1 polymer ?
#
loop_
_entity_poly.entity_id
_entity_poly.type
_entity_poly.pdbx_seq_one_letter_code
_entity_poly.pdbx_strand_id
1 'polypeptide(L)'
;NILRVATFAMEDKLYNYRQRSNALKFYLSAQVVFKKIVGDVYTEPPVCLSTQAFEAYHGSDIHKLLDLSYKQLVSKIDTFESNGSGWLLHRLVKLDCSVYHLDPLRASSYHRLPQWIIKKRAVRNVVNDDQECFKWAVIAGLNEPTDPKHANYVSSYRD
;
A
#
# COMPACT_ATOMS: atom_id res chain seq x y z
N ASN A 1 6.97 -17.00 -21.08
CA ASN A 1 5.86 -16.17 -20.59
C ASN A 1 6.36 -14.73 -20.41
N ILE A 2 5.98 -13.84 -21.35
CA ILE A 2 6.42 -12.43 -21.40
C ILE A 2 6.04 -11.68 -20.11
N LEU A 3 4.84 -11.91 -19.58
CA LEU A 3 4.37 -11.26 -18.35
C LEU A 3 5.29 -11.59 -17.17
N ARG A 4 5.72 -12.84 -17.05
CA ARG A 4 6.64 -13.26 -15.99
C ARG A 4 7.99 -12.55 -16.11
N VAL A 5 8.59 -12.57 -17.31
CA VAL A 5 9.87 -11.90 -17.56
C VAL A 5 9.79 -10.41 -17.27
N ALA A 6 8.73 -9.74 -17.73
CA ALA A 6 8.50 -8.32 -17.46
C ALA A 6 8.32 -8.02 -15.97
N THR A 7 7.62 -8.88 -15.22
CA THR A 7 7.44 -8.71 -13.77
C THR A 7 8.79 -8.77 -13.05
N PHE A 8 9.61 -9.80 -13.34
CA PHE A 8 10.88 -9.97 -12.63
C PHE A 8 11.97 -8.99 -13.09
N ALA A 9 11.85 -8.38 -14.28
CA ALA A 9 12.74 -7.29 -14.68
C ALA A 9 12.63 -6.04 -13.80
N MET A 10 11.61 -5.95 -12.94
CA MET A 10 11.43 -4.85 -11.98
C MET A 10 12.13 -5.10 -10.63
N GLU A 11 12.64 -6.32 -10.39
CA GLU A 11 13.18 -6.74 -9.09
C GLU A 11 14.31 -5.83 -8.60
N ASP A 12 15.32 -5.61 -9.46
CA ASP A 12 16.46 -4.75 -9.14
C ASP A 12 16.05 -3.32 -8.83
N LYS A 13 15.07 -2.79 -9.57
CA LYS A 13 14.56 -1.43 -9.36
C LYS A 13 13.86 -1.31 -8.02
N LEU A 14 13.00 -2.27 -7.65
CA LEU A 14 12.33 -2.30 -6.37
C LEU A 14 13.32 -2.49 -5.23
N TYR A 15 14.32 -3.36 -5.40
CA TYR A 15 15.38 -3.55 -4.43
C TYR A 15 16.16 -2.25 -4.18
N ASN A 16 16.60 -1.58 -5.24
CA ASN A 16 17.32 -0.32 -5.15
C ASN A 16 16.46 0.80 -4.55
N TYR A 17 15.16 0.84 -4.86
CA TYR A 17 14.24 1.80 -4.28
C TYR A 17 14.09 1.58 -2.77
N ARG A 18 13.94 0.32 -2.34
CA ARG A 18 13.85 -0.06 -0.93
C ARG A 18 15.12 0.28 -0.14
N GLN A 19 16.32 0.15 -0.75
CA GLN A 19 17.57 0.53 -0.09
C GLN A 19 17.64 2.03 0.25
N ARG A 20 16.93 2.86 -0.49
CA ARG A 20 16.84 4.30 -0.27
C ARG A 20 15.69 4.71 0.65
N SER A 21 14.78 3.80 0.92
CA SER A 21 13.56 4.01 1.71
C SER A 21 13.42 2.90 2.74
N ASN A 22 13.03 3.20 3.97
CA ASN A 22 12.84 2.19 5.01
C ASN A 22 11.76 1.16 4.66
N ALA A 23 10.75 1.59 3.89
CA ALA A 23 9.70 0.73 3.37
C ALA A 23 9.14 1.31 2.07
N LEU A 24 8.55 0.45 1.25
CA LEU A 24 7.84 0.84 0.04
C LEU A 24 6.53 0.06 -0.08
N LYS A 25 5.60 0.64 -0.82
CA LYS A 25 4.36 0.01 -1.24
C LYS A 25 4.30 0.02 -2.75
N PHE A 26 3.98 -1.11 -3.37
CA PHE A 26 3.88 -1.19 -4.81
C PHE A 26 2.69 -2.04 -5.25
N TYR A 27 2.22 -1.81 -6.46
CA TYR A 27 1.30 -2.70 -7.16
C TYR A 27 1.65 -2.76 -8.65
N LEU A 28 1.24 -3.84 -9.29
CA LEU A 28 1.37 -4.01 -10.73
C LEU A 28 0.04 -3.71 -11.41
N SER A 29 0.09 -3.08 -12.58
CA SER A 29 -1.05 -2.94 -13.47
C SER A 29 -0.66 -3.33 -14.89
N ALA A 30 -1.49 -4.18 -15.52
CA ALA A 30 -1.30 -4.65 -16.86
C ALA A 30 -2.43 -4.13 -17.76
N GLN A 31 -2.08 -3.53 -18.88
CA GLN A 31 -3.01 -3.24 -19.98
C GLN A 31 -2.95 -4.39 -20.96
N VAL A 32 -4.06 -5.09 -21.13
CA VAL A 32 -4.16 -6.29 -21.95
C VAL A 32 -5.28 -6.17 -22.96
N VAL A 33 -5.09 -6.77 -24.12
CA VAL A 33 -6.11 -6.92 -25.15
C VAL A 33 -6.57 -8.38 -25.15
N PHE A 34 -7.86 -8.59 -25.06
CA PHE A 34 -8.46 -9.89 -25.27
C PHE A 34 -9.09 -9.95 -26.65
N LYS A 35 -9.13 -11.15 -27.23
CA LYS A 35 -9.76 -11.47 -28.51
C LYS A 35 -10.86 -12.48 -28.28
N LYS A 36 -12.04 -12.30 -28.89
CA LYS A 36 -13.07 -13.34 -28.93
C LYS A 36 -12.63 -14.52 -29.80
N ILE A 37 -12.98 -15.72 -29.37
CA ILE A 37 -12.70 -16.97 -30.13
C ILE A 37 -13.44 -16.94 -31.48
N VAL A 38 -14.64 -16.36 -31.51
CA VAL A 38 -15.46 -16.25 -32.71
C VAL A 38 -15.63 -14.78 -33.09
N GLY A 39 -15.31 -14.44 -34.36
CA GLY A 39 -15.64 -13.14 -34.95
C GLY A 39 -14.55 -12.09 -34.95
N ASP A 40 -13.31 -12.44 -34.66
CA ASP A 40 -12.15 -11.49 -34.69
C ASP A 40 -12.36 -10.17 -33.93
N VAL A 41 -13.16 -10.21 -32.85
CA VAL A 41 -13.47 -9.04 -32.03
C VAL A 41 -12.43 -8.91 -30.92
N TYR A 42 -11.94 -7.68 -30.70
CA TYR A 42 -10.95 -7.35 -29.68
C TYR A 42 -11.55 -6.39 -28.64
N THR A 43 -10.99 -6.39 -27.43
CA THR A 43 -11.33 -5.36 -26.43
C THR A 43 -10.70 -4.03 -26.81
N GLU A 44 -11.51 -2.99 -26.96
CA GLU A 44 -11.07 -1.61 -27.17
C GLU A 44 -11.92 -0.66 -26.31
N PRO A 45 -11.29 0.12 -25.43
CA PRO A 45 -9.84 0.17 -25.14
C PRO A 45 -9.30 -1.11 -24.46
N PRO A 46 -7.96 -1.27 -24.36
CA PRO A 46 -7.36 -2.37 -23.62
C PRO A 46 -7.87 -2.44 -22.18
N VAL A 47 -8.07 -3.65 -21.68
CA VAL A 47 -8.53 -3.87 -20.30
C VAL A 47 -7.37 -3.64 -19.34
N CYS A 48 -7.59 -2.85 -18.30
CA CYS A 48 -6.60 -2.62 -17.25
C CYS A 48 -6.89 -3.55 -16.06
N LEU A 49 -5.93 -4.42 -15.76
CA LEU A 49 -5.96 -5.34 -14.61
C LEU A 49 -4.87 -4.94 -13.62
N SER A 50 -5.22 -4.74 -12.35
CA SER A 50 -4.26 -4.34 -11.32
C SER A 50 -4.25 -5.32 -10.15
N THR A 51 -3.09 -5.52 -9.54
CA THR A 51 -2.97 -6.26 -8.29
C THR A 51 -3.46 -5.43 -7.11
N GLN A 52 -3.63 -6.07 -5.96
CA GLN A 52 -3.58 -5.33 -4.70
C GLN A 52 -2.20 -4.70 -4.50
N ALA A 53 -2.09 -3.77 -3.55
CA ALA A 53 -0.80 -3.22 -3.20
C ALA A 53 -0.08 -4.14 -2.21
N PHE A 54 1.23 -4.32 -2.44
CA PHE A 54 2.14 -5.07 -1.61
C PHE A 54 3.05 -4.12 -0.84
N GLU A 55 3.32 -4.43 0.40
CA GLU A 55 4.21 -3.66 1.27
C GLU A 55 5.53 -4.42 1.43
N ALA A 56 6.64 -3.72 1.26
CA ALA A 56 7.99 -4.27 1.42
C ALA A 56 8.78 -3.43 2.43
N TYR A 57 9.14 -4.06 3.53
CA TYR A 57 9.96 -3.52 4.61
C TYR A 57 11.41 -3.95 4.45
N HIS A 58 12.31 -3.48 5.34
CA HIS A 58 13.75 -3.74 5.27
C HIS A 58 14.09 -5.24 5.26
N GLY A 59 13.44 -6.17 5.65
CA GLY A 59 13.72 -7.63 5.57
C GLY A 59 12.88 -8.36 4.55
N SER A 60 12.01 -7.66 3.80
CA SER A 60 11.08 -8.32 2.89
C SER A 60 11.79 -8.90 1.67
N ASP A 61 11.38 -10.10 1.30
CA ASP A 61 11.79 -10.78 0.08
C ASP A 61 11.03 -10.21 -1.13
N ILE A 62 11.69 -9.34 -1.89
CA ILE A 62 11.13 -8.67 -3.07
C ILE A 62 10.75 -9.69 -4.14
N HIS A 63 11.57 -10.73 -4.33
CA HIS A 63 11.29 -11.78 -5.32
C HIS A 63 9.96 -12.48 -5.02
N LYS A 64 9.76 -12.88 -3.77
CA LYS A 64 8.51 -13.50 -3.30
C LYS A 64 7.30 -12.59 -3.48
N LEU A 65 7.43 -11.30 -3.18
CA LEU A 65 6.34 -10.33 -3.36
C LEU A 65 6.00 -10.13 -4.84
N LEU A 66 7.00 -10.11 -5.71
CA LEU A 66 6.78 -10.07 -7.16
C LEU A 66 6.13 -11.34 -7.69
N ASP A 67 6.51 -12.52 -7.18
CA ASP A 67 5.86 -13.79 -7.54
C ASP A 67 4.38 -13.81 -7.14
N LEU A 68 4.04 -13.31 -5.96
CA LEU A 68 2.66 -13.16 -5.51
C LEU A 68 1.89 -12.15 -6.40
N SER A 69 2.50 -11.03 -6.76
CA SER A 69 1.91 -10.04 -7.66
C SER A 69 1.65 -10.63 -9.05
N TYR A 70 2.62 -11.36 -9.60
CA TYR A 70 2.48 -12.06 -10.86
C TYR A 70 1.32 -13.06 -10.83
N LYS A 71 1.25 -13.90 -9.79
CA LYS A 71 0.16 -14.87 -9.61
C LYS A 71 -1.21 -14.20 -9.54
N GLN A 72 -1.31 -13.05 -8.87
CA GLN A 72 -2.55 -12.27 -8.86
C GLN A 72 -2.94 -11.74 -10.25
N LEU A 73 -2.00 -11.23 -11.04
CA LEU A 73 -2.30 -10.80 -12.41
C LEU A 73 -2.78 -11.96 -13.27
N VAL A 74 -2.07 -13.10 -13.21
CA VAL A 74 -2.48 -14.32 -13.94
C VAL A 74 -3.89 -14.73 -13.55
N SER A 75 -4.17 -14.82 -12.24
CA SER A 75 -5.52 -15.17 -11.75
C SER A 75 -6.61 -14.24 -12.26
N LYS A 76 -6.33 -12.93 -12.39
CA LYS A 76 -7.28 -11.95 -12.94
C LYS A 76 -7.50 -12.15 -14.44
N ILE A 77 -6.47 -12.51 -15.19
CA ILE A 77 -6.56 -12.84 -16.62
C ILE A 77 -7.42 -14.10 -16.77
N ASP A 78 -7.10 -15.16 -16.02
CA ASP A 78 -7.83 -16.43 -16.04
C ASP A 78 -9.32 -16.23 -15.67
N THR A 79 -9.58 -15.36 -14.69
CA THR A 79 -10.95 -14.99 -14.30
C THR A 79 -11.70 -14.31 -15.45
N PHE A 80 -11.03 -13.41 -16.17
CA PHE A 80 -11.62 -12.72 -17.31
C PHE A 80 -11.94 -13.70 -18.45
N GLU A 81 -11.05 -14.65 -18.73
CA GLU A 81 -11.21 -15.68 -19.73
C GLU A 81 -12.33 -16.67 -19.35
N SER A 82 -12.41 -17.07 -18.07
CA SER A 82 -13.33 -18.11 -17.58
C SER A 82 -14.76 -17.63 -17.35
N ASN A 83 -15.02 -16.32 -17.34
CA ASN A 83 -16.38 -15.77 -17.14
C ASN A 83 -17.37 -16.05 -18.30
N GLY A 84 -17.13 -17.09 -19.08
CA GLY A 84 -18.07 -17.60 -20.10
C GLY A 84 -18.23 -16.70 -21.33
N SER A 85 -17.39 -15.68 -21.47
CA SER A 85 -17.51 -14.65 -22.52
C SER A 85 -16.82 -15.04 -23.84
N GLY A 86 -16.09 -16.16 -23.87
CA GLY A 86 -15.32 -16.61 -25.05
C GLY A 86 -14.14 -15.69 -25.40
N TRP A 87 -13.64 -14.94 -24.42
CA TRP A 87 -12.46 -14.11 -24.55
C TRP A 87 -11.20 -14.89 -24.23
N LEU A 88 -10.13 -14.68 -25.00
CA LEU A 88 -8.78 -15.19 -24.75
C LEU A 88 -7.79 -14.04 -24.72
N LEU A 89 -6.76 -14.11 -23.88
CA LEU A 89 -5.68 -13.14 -23.86
C LEU A 89 -4.98 -13.14 -25.23
N HIS A 90 -5.03 -11.99 -25.91
CA HIS A 90 -4.36 -11.81 -27.19
C HIS A 90 -2.97 -11.23 -27.03
N ARG A 91 -2.82 -10.13 -26.30
CA ARG A 91 -1.52 -9.47 -26.09
C ARG A 91 -1.47 -8.62 -24.84
N LEU A 92 -0.29 -8.54 -24.26
CA LEU A 92 0.05 -7.53 -23.26
C LEU A 92 0.47 -6.24 -24.00
N VAL A 93 -0.19 -5.14 -23.67
CA VAL A 93 0.14 -3.80 -24.23
C VAL A 93 1.20 -3.14 -23.37
N LYS A 94 0.99 -3.16 -22.04
CA LYS A 94 1.84 -2.47 -21.08
C LYS A 94 1.77 -3.17 -19.72
N LEU A 95 2.91 -3.19 -19.01
CA LEU A 95 2.98 -3.56 -17.60
C LEU A 95 3.64 -2.41 -16.84
N ASP A 96 2.93 -1.87 -15.88
CA ASP A 96 3.40 -0.81 -15.00
C ASP A 96 3.60 -1.34 -13.58
N CYS A 97 4.64 -0.85 -12.91
CA CYS A 97 4.84 -1.00 -11.49
C CYS A 97 4.77 0.37 -10.84
N SER A 98 3.70 0.62 -10.11
CA SER A 98 3.55 1.86 -9.32
C SER A 98 4.17 1.65 -7.95
N VAL A 99 5.12 2.50 -7.59
CA VAL A 99 5.87 2.43 -6.34
C VAL A 99 5.62 3.69 -5.53
N TYR A 100 5.30 3.51 -4.26
CA TYR A 100 5.07 4.58 -3.31
C TYR A 100 6.03 4.44 -2.12
N HIS A 101 6.50 5.56 -1.64
CA HIS A 101 7.17 5.59 -0.35
C HIS A 101 6.15 5.18 0.73
N LEU A 102 6.51 4.17 1.52
CA LEU A 102 5.75 3.79 2.70
C LEU A 102 6.53 4.30 3.90
N ASP A 103 5.96 5.27 4.58
CA ASP A 103 6.43 5.66 5.90
C ASP A 103 5.56 4.91 6.90
N PRO A 104 6.03 3.74 7.40
CA PRO A 104 5.28 3.03 8.41
C PRO A 104 5.17 3.99 9.59
N LEU A 105 3.94 4.38 9.91
CA LEU A 105 3.67 5.12 11.13
C LEU A 105 4.40 4.38 12.24
N ARG A 106 5.48 4.98 12.72
CA ARG A 106 6.08 4.54 13.98
C ARG A 106 5.02 4.84 15.02
N ALA A 107 4.17 3.84 15.27
CA ALA A 107 3.03 3.93 16.19
C ALA A 107 3.46 4.19 17.66
N SER A 108 4.70 4.58 17.85
CA SER A 108 5.39 4.71 19.11
C SER A 108 5.80 6.14 19.46
N SER A 109 5.73 7.09 18.52
CA SER A 109 6.19 8.48 18.79
C SER A 109 5.12 9.51 18.47
N TYR A 110 5.18 10.65 19.17
CA TYR A 110 4.32 11.79 18.93
C TYR A 110 4.34 12.22 17.45
N HIS A 111 3.16 12.36 16.86
CA HIS A 111 2.98 12.93 15.53
C HIS A 111 2.25 14.26 15.63
N ARG A 112 2.85 15.33 15.10
CA ARG A 112 2.25 16.66 15.13
C ARG A 112 1.03 16.69 14.22
N LEU A 113 -0.11 17.07 14.77
CA LEU A 113 -1.34 17.23 14.00
C LEU A 113 -1.28 18.41 13.03
N PRO A 114 -1.96 18.34 11.88
CA PRO A 114 -2.16 19.48 10.99
C PRO A 114 -2.81 20.67 11.71
N GLN A 115 -2.43 21.88 11.33
CA GLN A 115 -2.90 23.13 11.99
C GLN A 115 -4.42 23.27 12.01
N TRP A 116 -5.11 22.76 10.98
CA TRP A 116 -6.57 22.83 10.91
C TRP A 116 -7.25 21.93 11.95
N ILE A 117 -6.64 20.82 12.38
CA ILE A 117 -7.11 19.97 13.48
C ILE A 117 -6.82 20.65 14.81
N ILE A 118 -5.60 21.17 15.01
CA ILE A 118 -5.19 21.85 16.26
C ILE A 118 -6.12 23.02 16.56
N LYS A 119 -6.46 23.82 15.55
CA LYS A 119 -7.36 24.98 15.70
C LYS A 119 -8.77 24.60 16.17
N LYS A 120 -9.24 23.39 15.85
CA LYS A 120 -10.56 22.92 16.28
C LYS A 120 -10.63 22.54 17.76
N ARG A 121 -9.48 22.32 18.41
CA ARG A 121 -9.38 21.88 19.83
C ARG A 121 -10.25 20.64 20.18
N ALA A 122 -10.53 19.81 19.18
CA ALA A 122 -11.43 18.65 19.33
C ALA A 122 -10.67 17.32 19.55
N VAL A 123 -9.35 17.36 19.59
CA VAL A 123 -8.49 16.17 19.71
C VAL A 123 -7.45 16.43 20.80
N ARG A 124 -7.33 15.48 21.75
CA ARG A 124 -6.19 15.40 22.67
C ARG A 124 -5.08 14.60 21.96
N ASN A 125 -3.95 15.23 21.74
CA ASN A 125 -2.78 14.61 21.13
C ASN A 125 -1.60 14.72 22.10
N VAL A 126 -1.39 13.66 22.88
CA VAL A 126 -0.41 13.67 23.96
C VAL A 126 1.00 13.63 23.38
N VAL A 127 1.80 14.63 23.78
CA VAL A 127 3.22 14.72 23.39
C VAL A 127 4.01 13.75 24.25
N ASN A 128 4.58 12.74 23.61
CA ASN A 128 5.45 11.75 24.23
C ASN A 128 6.76 11.59 23.44
N ASP A 129 7.83 11.28 24.13
CA ASP A 129 9.16 11.00 23.61
C ASP A 129 9.56 9.53 23.76
N ASP A 130 8.69 8.75 24.41
CA ASP A 130 8.80 7.30 24.53
C ASP A 130 8.12 6.57 23.35
N GLN A 131 8.15 5.25 23.35
CA GLN A 131 7.49 4.43 22.32
C GLN A 131 6.09 3.95 22.74
N GLU A 132 5.40 4.70 23.59
CA GLU A 132 4.14 4.32 24.21
C GLU A 132 2.96 5.23 23.80
N CYS A 133 2.99 5.84 22.60
CA CYS A 133 1.95 6.79 22.19
C CYS A 133 0.54 6.21 22.23
N PHE A 134 0.36 4.92 21.94
CA PHE A 134 -0.94 4.24 22.04
C PHE A 134 -1.41 4.18 23.50
N LYS A 135 -0.52 3.81 24.43
CA LYS A 135 -0.81 3.80 25.87
C LYS A 135 -1.28 5.18 26.35
N TRP A 136 -0.53 6.23 25.98
CA TRP A 136 -0.87 7.62 26.38
C TRP A 136 -2.18 8.09 25.73
N ALA A 137 -2.48 7.69 24.51
CA ALA A 137 -3.76 8.00 23.86
C ALA A 137 -4.93 7.33 24.58
N VAL A 138 -4.78 6.07 25.01
CA VAL A 138 -5.81 5.35 25.79
C VAL A 138 -5.98 5.98 27.17
N ILE A 139 -4.88 6.27 27.88
CA ILE A 139 -4.93 6.91 29.21
C ILE A 139 -5.63 8.27 29.12
N ALA A 140 -5.25 9.11 28.14
CA ALA A 140 -5.87 10.43 27.94
C ALA A 140 -7.34 10.36 27.49
N GLY A 141 -7.76 9.25 26.88
CA GLY A 141 -9.16 9.01 26.52
C GLY A 141 -10.02 8.56 27.69
N LEU A 142 -9.42 7.85 28.67
CA LEU A 142 -10.12 7.28 29.82
C LEU A 142 -10.06 8.15 31.08
N ASN A 143 -9.08 9.06 31.18
CA ASN A 143 -8.84 9.86 32.37
C ASN A 143 -8.87 11.35 32.04
N GLU A 144 -9.37 12.15 32.98
CA GLU A 144 -9.21 13.59 32.91
C GLU A 144 -7.78 13.98 33.31
N PRO A 145 -7.19 15.00 32.66
CA PRO A 145 -5.84 15.46 32.99
C PRO A 145 -5.83 16.12 34.37
N THR A 146 -4.80 15.90 35.14
CA THR A 146 -4.58 16.58 36.44
C THR A 146 -4.48 18.10 36.29
N ASP A 147 -3.93 18.57 35.15
CA ASP A 147 -3.91 19.97 34.73
C ASP A 147 -4.58 20.14 33.35
N PRO A 148 -5.79 20.72 33.27
CA PRO A 148 -6.49 20.94 32.00
C PRO A 148 -5.72 21.84 31.00
N LYS A 149 -4.84 22.73 31.48
CA LYS A 149 -4.03 23.59 30.62
C LYS A 149 -2.91 22.80 29.92
N HIS A 150 -2.50 21.70 30.52
CA HIS A 150 -1.43 20.83 30.05
C HIS A 150 -1.94 19.46 29.57
N ALA A 151 -3.21 19.36 29.17
CA ALA A 151 -3.87 18.11 28.74
C ALA A 151 -3.19 17.37 27.57
N ASN A 152 -2.25 18.00 26.90
CA ASN A 152 -1.48 17.38 25.82
C ASN A 152 -0.09 16.87 26.26
N TYR A 153 0.20 16.86 27.55
CA TYR A 153 1.49 16.39 28.07
C TYR A 153 1.33 15.13 28.93
N VAL A 154 2.26 14.21 28.78
CA VAL A 154 2.31 12.96 29.55
C VAL A 154 2.28 13.23 31.07
N SER A 155 2.91 14.32 31.53
CA SER A 155 2.93 14.70 32.94
C SER A 155 1.56 14.92 33.57
N SER A 156 0.54 15.21 32.76
CA SER A 156 -0.84 15.39 33.24
C SER A 156 -1.61 14.07 33.45
N TYR A 157 -0.96 12.94 33.17
CA TYR A 157 -1.51 11.58 33.24
C TYR A 157 -0.61 10.59 33.99
N ARG A 158 0.50 11.08 34.57
CA ARG A 158 1.35 10.30 35.48
C ARG A 158 0.89 10.61 36.90
N ASP A 159 0.57 9.56 37.62
CA ASP A 159 0.41 9.58 39.10
C ASP A 159 1.75 9.76 39.78
#